data_097db11673534e97f5c7ec45734e0f8c
#
_entry.id   097db11673534e97f5c7ec45734e0f8c
#
_cell.length_a   1.000
_cell.length_b   1.000
_cell.length_c   1.000
_cell.angle_alpha   90.00
_cell.angle_beta   90.00
_cell.angle_gamma   90.00
#
_symmetry.space_group_name_H-M   'P 1'
#
loop_
_entity.id
_entity.type
_entity.pdbx_description
1 polymer ?
#
loop_
_entity_poly.entity_id
_entity_poly.type
_entity_poly.pdbx_seq_one_letter_code
_entity_poly.pdbx_strand_id
1 'polypeptide(L)'
;MVNQLKFKGILIVISSPSGAGKTSLANSIVDENENISFSTSVTTRPPRDGEKNGREYHFVEKDQFNLMIKNKRFIEYAEVFGNYYGTLKDQIEKLLNDGKDIIFDVDWQGGTKIRNSYLSPLVVSVFILPPSIKTLHERLLNRNKDDDKTVKLRMKESRSEISHWSEYEYIMINDNFEKIKKNIVKIIEIEKMRRNKQILLPDFISKLNNEFEEFISNS
;
A
#
# COMPACT_ATOMS: atom_id res chain seq x y z
N MET A 1 15.89 23.22 2.20
CA MET A 1 16.06 22.10 3.15
C MET A 1 14.85 21.20 2.98
N VAL A 2 15.04 20.02 2.45
CA VAL A 2 13.97 19.01 2.34
C VAL A 2 13.63 18.60 3.77
N ASN A 3 12.40 18.85 4.23
CA ASN A 3 11.90 18.32 5.50
C ASN A 3 12.08 16.80 5.46
N GLN A 4 13.10 16.27 6.12
CA GLN A 4 13.26 14.83 6.26
C GLN A 4 12.11 14.31 7.11
N LEU A 5 11.24 13.51 6.51
CA LEU A 5 10.21 12.80 7.25
C LEU A 5 10.90 11.87 8.24
N LYS A 6 10.65 12.04 9.53
CA LYS A 6 11.27 11.23 10.60
C LYS A 6 10.45 9.97 10.94
N PHE A 7 9.94 9.29 9.92
CA PHE A 7 9.21 8.04 10.14
C PHE A 7 10.14 6.83 10.05
N LYS A 8 9.93 5.83 10.89
CA LYS A 8 10.77 4.63 10.99
C LYS A 8 10.38 3.52 9.99
N GLY A 9 9.12 3.51 9.54
CA GLY A 9 8.59 2.54 8.59
C GLY A 9 8.55 3.06 7.16
N ILE A 10 8.21 2.19 6.21
CA ILE A 10 7.97 2.51 4.80
C ILE A 10 6.54 2.18 4.38
N LEU A 11 6.11 2.71 3.24
CA LEU A 11 4.79 2.48 2.66
C LEU A 11 4.92 1.60 1.42
N ILE A 12 4.21 0.50 1.38
CA ILE A 12 4.18 -0.42 0.25
C ILE A 12 2.83 -0.28 -0.45
N VAL A 13 2.81 0.35 -1.61
CA VAL A 13 1.61 0.48 -2.44
C VAL A 13 1.55 -0.70 -3.39
N ILE A 14 0.57 -1.57 -3.19
CA ILE A 14 0.31 -2.70 -4.08
C ILE A 14 -0.94 -2.40 -4.89
N SER A 15 -0.82 -2.40 -6.21
CA SER A 15 -1.96 -2.28 -7.13
C SER A 15 -1.96 -3.42 -8.16
N SER A 16 -3.11 -3.68 -8.72
CA SER A 16 -3.29 -4.74 -9.69
C SER A 16 -4.62 -4.58 -10.41
N PRO A 17 -4.83 -5.22 -11.56
CA PRO A 17 -6.16 -5.41 -12.08
C PRO A 17 -7.01 -6.26 -11.13
N SER A 18 -8.33 -6.02 -11.15
CA SER A 18 -9.29 -6.79 -10.38
C SER A 18 -9.16 -8.28 -10.68
N GLY A 19 -9.08 -9.12 -9.65
CA GLY A 19 -8.89 -10.58 -9.82
C GLY A 19 -7.43 -11.08 -9.90
N ALA A 20 -6.42 -10.19 -9.88
CA ALA A 20 -5.02 -10.61 -9.91
C ALA A 20 -4.48 -11.21 -8.59
N GLY A 21 -5.27 -11.15 -7.49
CA GLY A 21 -4.90 -11.75 -6.20
C GLY A 21 -4.25 -10.80 -5.19
N LYS A 22 -4.31 -9.49 -5.42
CA LYS A 22 -3.71 -8.43 -4.60
C LYS A 22 -4.06 -8.52 -3.11
N THR A 23 -5.36 -8.51 -2.77
CA THR A 23 -5.85 -8.53 -1.39
C THR A 23 -5.41 -9.78 -0.62
N SER A 24 -5.49 -10.97 -1.26
CA SER A 24 -5.04 -12.21 -0.63
C SER A 24 -3.55 -12.18 -0.34
N LEU A 25 -2.76 -11.59 -1.24
CA LEU A 25 -1.32 -11.45 -1.10
C LEU A 25 -0.96 -10.49 0.04
N ALA A 26 -1.60 -9.31 0.07
CA ALA A 26 -1.40 -8.31 1.11
C ALA A 26 -1.76 -8.86 2.50
N ASN A 27 -2.90 -9.53 2.64
CA ASN A 27 -3.30 -10.15 3.89
C ASN A 27 -2.30 -11.22 4.34
N SER A 28 -1.89 -12.14 3.45
CA SER A 28 -0.93 -13.19 3.81
C SER A 28 0.42 -12.62 4.25
N ILE A 29 0.88 -11.51 3.66
CA ILE A 29 2.11 -10.85 4.08
C ILE A 29 1.95 -10.26 5.49
N VAL A 30 0.85 -9.58 5.77
CA VAL A 30 0.59 -8.97 7.07
C VAL A 30 0.43 -10.03 8.16
N ASP A 31 -0.30 -11.12 7.88
CA ASP A 31 -0.54 -12.20 8.86
C ASP A 31 0.76 -12.91 9.28
N GLU A 32 1.76 -12.96 8.40
CA GLU A 32 3.04 -13.64 8.64
C GLU A 32 4.15 -12.70 9.16
N ASN A 33 3.91 -11.38 9.21
CA ASN A 33 4.94 -10.40 9.58
C ASN A 33 4.43 -9.37 10.58
N GLU A 34 4.75 -9.54 11.84
CA GLU A 34 4.31 -8.64 12.92
C GLU A 34 4.69 -7.17 12.74
N ASN A 35 5.77 -6.88 12.01
CA ASN A 35 6.24 -5.51 11.74
C ASN A 35 5.56 -4.86 10.55
N ILE A 36 4.71 -5.58 9.80
CA ILE A 36 3.96 -5.08 8.67
C ILE A 36 2.49 -4.95 9.07
N SER A 37 1.89 -3.80 8.77
CA SER A 37 0.48 -3.53 9.05
C SER A 37 -0.27 -3.25 7.76
N PHE A 38 -1.57 -3.51 7.79
CA PHE A 38 -2.46 -3.15 6.70
C PHE A 38 -2.99 -1.72 6.89
N SER A 39 -3.09 -0.94 5.81
CA SER A 39 -3.80 0.33 5.86
C SER A 39 -5.30 0.06 5.83
N THR A 40 -5.97 0.15 6.99
CA THR A 40 -7.43 -0.01 7.04
C THR A 40 -8.10 1.23 6.51
N SER A 41 -8.68 1.14 5.30
CA SER A 41 -9.35 2.27 4.66
C SER A 41 -10.72 2.54 5.28
N VAL A 42 -11.15 3.79 5.21
CA VAL A 42 -12.55 4.20 5.45
C VAL A 42 -13.35 3.99 4.16
N THR A 43 -14.56 3.47 4.25
CA THR A 43 -15.44 3.29 3.09
C THR A 43 -16.89 3.62 3.39
N THR A 44 -17.60 4.09 2.36
CA THR A 44 -19.06 4.27 2.39
C THR A 44 -19.82 3.04 1.88
N ARG A 45 -19.10 2.01 1.42
CA ARG A 45 -19.71 0.73 1.04
C ARG A 45 -20.25 0.02 2.30
N PRO A 46 -21.47 -0.51 2.27
CA PRO A 46 -21.93 -1.34 3.38
C PRO A 46 -21.04 -2.59 3.56
N PRO A 47 -20.88 -3.07 4.81
CA PRO A 47 -20.13 -4.28 5.07
C PRO A 47 -20.73 -5.50 4.36
N ARG A 48 -19.89 -6.42 3.92
CA ARG A 48 -20.30 -7.75 3.42
C ARG A 48 -20.38 -8.74 4.57
N ASP A 49 -20.98 -9.91 4.30
CA ASP A 49 -21.02 -10.99 5.28
C ASP A 49 -19.61 -11.37 5.75
N GLY A 50 -19.44 -11.37 7.07
CA GLY A 50 -18.16 -11.67 7.73
C GLY A 50 -17.18 -10.51 7.88
N GLU A 51 -17.40 -9.36 7.25
CA GLU A 51 -16.57 -8.16 7.45
C GLU A 51 -16.91 -7.48 8.78
N LYS A 52 -15.89 -6.99 9.48
CA LYS A 52 -16.02 -6.29 10.76
C LYS A 52 -15.45 -4.88 10.67
N ASN A 53 -16.18 -3.93 11.27
CA ASN A 53 -15.72 -2.54 11.34
C ASN A 53 -14.37 -2.45 12.08
N GLY A 54 -13.40 -1.73 11.48
CA GLY A 54 -12.07 -1.55 12.03
C GLY A 54 -11.09 -2.70 11.71
N ARG A 55 -11.54 -3.80 11.08
CA ARG A 55 -10.68 -4.89 10.62
C ARG A 55 -10.43 -4.81 9.10
N GLU A 56 -11.48 -5.00 8.30
CA GLU A 56 -11.36 -4.89 6.84
C GLU A 56 -11.44 -3.43 6.39
N TYR A 57 -12.40 -2.70 6.94
CA TYR A 57 -12.64 -1.28 6.67
C TYR A 57 -13.20 -0.57 7.91
N HIS A 58 -13.06 0.75 7.94
CA HIS A 58 -13.90 1.61 8.77
C HIS A 58 -15.13 1.98 7.94
N PHE A 59 -16.28 1.37 8.23
CA PHE A 59 -17.52 1.64 7.51
C PHE A 59 -18.20 2.89 8.07
N VAL A 60 -18.49 3.84 7.19
CA VAL A 60 -19.09 5.14 7.56
C VAL A 60 -20.17 5.55 6.57
N GLU A 61 -21.09 6.39 7.01
CA GLU A 61 -22.07 7.01 6.15
C GLU A 61 -21.44 8.05 5.21
N LYS A 62 -22.07 8.31 4.05
CA LYS A 62 -21.58 9.24 3.04
C LYS A 62 -21.32 10.64 3.58
N ASP A 63 -22.22 11.15 4.43
CA ASP A 63 -22.10 12.49 5.03
C ASP A 63 -20.88 12.59 5.96
N GLN A 64 -20.63 11.53 6.73
CA GLN A 64 -19.46 11.44 7.58
C GLN A 64 -18.17 11.42 6.74
N PHE A 65 -18.15 10.67 5.65
CA PHE A 65 -17.01 10.63 4.72
C PHE A 65 -16.74 12.01 4.11
N ASN A 66 -17.80 12.71 3.66
CA ASN A 66 -17.70 14.06 3.12
C ASN A 66 -17.15 15.05 4.15
N LEU A 67 -17.55 14.94 5.42
CA LEU A 67 -16.99 15.75 6.49
C LEU A 67 -15.50 15.48 6.69
N MET A 68 -15.07 14.22 6.59
CA MET A 68 -13.64 13.86 6.65
C MET A 68 -12.85 14.46 5.48
N ILE A 69 -13.41 14.49 4.25
CA ILE A 69 -12.79 15.19 3.10
C ILE A 69 -12.62 16.67 3.40
N LYS A 70 -13.70 17.35 3.85
CA LYS A 70 -13.68 18.77 4.19
C LYS A 70 -12.61 19.10 5.24
N ASN A 71 -12.43 18.21 6.20
CA ASN A 71 -11.44 18.33 7.27
C ASN A 71 -10.04 17.84 6.86
N LYS A 72 -9.81 17.51 5.58
CA LYS A 72 -8.51 17.04 5.01
C LYS A 72 -7.91 15.86 5.79
N ARG A 73 -8.76 14.95 6.28
CA ARG A 73 -8.36 13.80 7.11
C ARG A 73 -7.66 12.69 6.30
N PHE A 74 -7.81 12.66 4.96
CA PHE A 74 -7.30 11.60 4.11
C PHE A 74 -5.94 11.95 3.49
N ILE A 75 -5.06 10.94 3.36
CA ILE A 75 -3.88 10.96 2.50
C ILE A 75 -4.33 10.92 1.04
N GLU A 76 -5.23 10.00 0.76
CA GLU A 76 -5.89 9.79 -0.52
C GLU A 76 -7.35 9.38 -0.29
N TYR A 77 -8.18 9.64 -1.28
CA TYR A 77 -9.53 9.06 -1.39
C TYR A 77 -9.93 8.95 -2.86
N ALA A 78 -10.77 7.97 -3.17
CA ALA A 78 -11.31 7.74 -4.51
C ALA A 78 -12.76 7.27 -4.43
N GLU A 79 -13.49 7.47 -5.52
CA GLU A 79 -14.79 6.84 -5.74
C GLU A 79 -14.58 5.62 -6.64
N VAL A 80 -15.01 4.45 -6.17
CA VAL A 80 -14.91 3.18 -6.89
C VAL A 80 -16.26 2.50 -6.86
N PHE A 81 -16.87 2.27 -8.00
CA PHE A 81 -18.22 1.66 -8.14
C PHE A 81 -19.28 2.35 -7.28
N GLY A 82 -19.30 3.69 -7.27
CA GLY A 82 -20.31 4.49 -6.55
C GLY A 82 -20.10 4.56 -5.03
N ASN A 83 -19.04 3.98 -4.49
CA ASN A 83 -18.65 4.07 -3.08
C ASN A 83 -17.33 4.81 -2.91
N TYR A 84 -17.21 5.56 -1.84
CA TYR A 84 -15.96 6.22 -1.48
C TYR A 84 -15.07 5.29 -0.66
N TYR A 85 -13.76 5.42 -0.89
CA TYR A 85 -12.70 4.77 -0.13
C TYR A 85 -11.64 5.81 0.17
N GLY A 86 -11.01 5.77 1.35
CA GLY A 86 -9.94 6.71 1.67
C GLY A 86 -9.11 6.26 2.86
N THR A 87 -7.86 6.70 2.90
CA THR A 87 -6.88 6.34 3.93
C THR A 87 -6.62 7.52 4.86
N LEU A 88 -6.82 7.30 6.17
CA LEU A 88 -6.65 8.33 7.20
C LEU A 88 -5.18 8.64 7.46
N LYS A 89 -4.83 9.95 7.48
CA LYS A 89 -3.48 10.43 7.79
C LYS A 89 -3.01 10.00 9.17
N ASP A 90 -3.82 10.28 10.18
CA ASP A 90 -3.44 10.07 11.58
C ASP A 90 -3.12 8.61 11.87
N GLN A 91 -3.85 7.67 11.24
CA GLN A 91 -3.61 6.24 11.38
C GLN A 91 -2.26 5.84 10.79
N ILE A 92 -1.97 6.31 9.57
CA ILE A 92 -0.73 5.97 8.86
C ILE A 92 0.48 6.58 9.58
N GLU A 93 0.40 7.85 9.97
CA GLU A 93 1.49 8.52 10.68
C GLU A 93 1.79 7.85 12.03
N LYS A 94 0.75 7.42 12.77
CA LYS A 94 0.93 6.67 14.00
C LYS A 94 1.69 5.36 13.77
N LEU A 95 1.23 4.55 12.82
CA LEU A 95 1.88 3.25 12.50
C LEU A 95 3.35 3.44 12.06
N LEU A 96 3.63 4.45 11.23
CA LEU A 96 4.99 4.77 10.78
C LEU A 96 5.89 5.21 11.95
N ASN A 97 5.36 6.00 12.89
CA ASN A 97 6.09 6.41 14.10
C ASN A 97 6.39 5.21 15.02
N ASP A 98 5.46 4.25 15.10
CA ASP A 98 5.64 3.00 15.83
C ASP A 98 6.63 2.03 15.13
N GLY A 99 7.18 2.41 13.96
CA GLY A 99 8.16 1.63 13.21
C GLY A 99 7.56 0.53 12.35
N LYS A 100 6.23 0.55 12.12
CA LYS A 100 5.55 -0.41 11.25
C LYS A 100 5.73 -0.03 9.78
N ASP A 101 5.96 -1.02 8.94
CA ASP A 101 5.80 -0.91 7.50
C ASP A 101 4.32 -1.09 7.15
N ILE A 102 3.82 -0.37 6.16
CA ILE A 102 2.38 -0.34 5.89
C ILE A 102 2.09 -0.74 4.46
N ILE A 103 1.26 -1.77 4.27
CA ILE A 103 0.76 -2.18 2.95
C ILE A 103 -0.56 -1.48 2.65
N PHE A 104 -0.61 -0.87 1.46
CA PHE A 104 -1.80 -0.30 0.86
C PHE A 104 -2.31 -1.22 -0.25
N ASP A 105 -3.52 -1.75 -0.06
CA ASP A 105 -4.27 -2.50 -1.08
C ASP A 105 -5.22 -1.54 -1.80
N VAL A 106 -4.69 -0.79 -2.78
CA VAL A 106 -5.43 0.26 -3.49
C VAL A 106 -5.44 0.01 -4.99
N ASP A 107 -6.40 0.63 -5.69
CA ASP A 107 -6.38 0.70 -7.14
C ASP A 107 -5.28 1.66 -7.64
N TRP A 108 -5.12 1.75 -8.96
CA TRP A 108 -4.10 2.63 -9.55
C TRP A 108 -4.31 4.11 -9.21
N GLN A 109 -5.58 4.58 -9.06
CA GLN A 109 -5.88 5.98 -8.71
C GLN A 109 -5.44 6.31 -7.29
N GLY A 110 -5.79 5.44 -6.32
CA GLY A 110 -5.33 5.55 -4.95
C GLY A 110 -3.81 5.45 -4.87
N GLY A 111 -3.21 4.49 -5.61
CA GLY A 111 -1.77 4.33 -5.70
C GLY A 111 -1.06 5.59 -6.22
N THR A 112 -1.59 6.22 -7.27
CA THR A 112 -1.05 7.47 -7.80
C THR A 112 -1.11 8.62 -6.78
N LYS A 113 -2.22 8.75 -6.06
CA LYS A 113 -2.35 9.78 -5.01
C LYS A 113 -1.36 9.58 -3.86
N ILE A 114 -1.15 8.34 -3.42
CA ILE A 114 -0.19 8.03 -2.35
C ILE A 114 1.25 8.32 -2.83
N ARG A 115 1.63 7.88 -4.03
CA ARG A 115 2.95 8.15 -4.63
C ARG A 115 3.23 9.64 -4.80
N ASN A 116 2.20 10.47 -5.01
CA ASN A 116 2.30 11.93 -5.14
C ASN A 116 2.02 12.70 -3.84
N SER A 117 1.83 12.00 -2.72
CA SER A 117 1.59 12.63 -1.41
C SER A 117 2.89 13.11 -0.77
N TYR A 118 2.78 13.83 0.34
CA TYR A 118 3.93 14.22 1.16
C TYR A 118 4.72 13.01 1.71
N LEU A 119 4.13 11.81 1.73
CA LEU A 119 4.79 10.56 2.14
C LEU A 119 5.55 9.87 0.99
N SER A 120 5.56 10.44 -0.21
CA SER A 120 6.21 9.85 -1.39
C SER A 120 7.66 9.37 -1.16
N PRO A 121 8.51 10.03 -0.35
CA PRO A 121 9.86 9.53 -0.09
C PRO A 121 9.91 8.18 0.63
N LEU A 122 8.82 7.78 1.30
CA LEU A 122 8.71 6.50 2.00
C LEU A 122 8.04 5.42 1.15
N VAL A 123 7.44 5.79 0.02
CA VAL A 123 6.67 4.88 -0.82
C VAL A 123 7.59 3.95 -1.61
N VAL A 124 7.14 2.70 -1.70
CA VAL A 124 7.61 1.66 -2.62
C VAL A 124 6.38 1.13 -3.34
N SER A 125 6.39 1.12 -4.65
CA SER A 125 5.21 0.77 -5.45
C SER A 125 5.42 -0.52 -6.23
N VAL A 126 4.44 -1.43 -6.09
CA VAL A 126 4.45 -2.77 -6.70
C VAL A 126 3.17 -2.96 -7.51
N PHE A 127 3.27 -3.34 -8.76
CA PHE A 127 2.13 -3.70 -9.59
C PHE A 127 2.09 -5.20 -9.83
N ILE A 128 0.95 -5.83 -9.54
CA ILE A 128 0.75 -7.28 -9.70
C ILE A 128 -0.03 -7.53 -10.98
N LEU A 129 0.56 -8.29 -11.90
CA LEU A 129 -0.07 -8.74 -13.12
C LEU A 129 -0.58 -10.19 -12.98
N PRO A 130 -1.70 -10.55 -13.61
CA PRO A 130 -2.08 -11.95 -13.75
C PRO A 130 -1.13 -12.67 -14.73
N PRO A 131 -0.97 -14.00 -14.63
CA PRO A 131 -0.11 -14.73 -15.56
C PRO A 131 -0.70 -14.81 -16.97
N SER A 132 -2.03 -14.70 -17.11
CA SER A 132 -2.72 -14.63 -18.39
C SER A 132 -4.11 -14.00 -18.23
N ILE A 133 -4.67 -13.53 -19.34
CA ILE A 133 -6.05 -13.03 -19.37
C ILE A 133 -7.05 -14.17 -19.11
N LYS A 134 -6.77 -15.38 -19.53
CA LYS A 134 -7.57 -16.57 -19.22
C LYS A 134 -7.64 -16.80 -17.70
N THR A 135 -6.51 -16.81 -17.01
CA THR A 135 -6.46 -16.97 -15.55
C THR A 135 -7.18 -15.82 -14.83
N LEU A 136 -7.05 -14.59 -15.32
CA LEU A 136 -7.77 -13.45 -14.76
C LEU A 136 -9.30 -13.64 -14.86
N HIS A 137 -9.78 -14.04 -16.03
CA HIS A 137 -11.20 -14.31 -16.26
C HIS A 137 -11.73 -15.43 -15.35
N GLU A 138 -11.01 -16.55 -15.24
CA GLU A 138 -11.34 -17.66 -14.35
C GLU A 138 -11.41 -17.22 -12.88
N ARG A 139 -10.47 -16.39 -12.42
CA ARG A 139 -10.46 -15.85 -11.06
C ARG A 139 -11.64 -14.89 -10.81
N LEU A 140 -12.04 -14.09 -11.79
CA LEU A 140 -13.21 -13.21 -11.68
C LEU A 140 -14.51 -13.99 -11.60
N LEU A 141 -14.69 -15.05 -12.41
CA LEU A 141 -15.85 -15.93 -12.35
C LEU A 141 -15.99 -16.60 -10.97
N ASN A 142 -14.88 -17.05 -10.39
CA ASN A 142 -14.89 -17.79 -9.12
C ASN A 142 -15.06 -16.90 -7.88
N ARG A 143 -14.85 -15.58 -7.98
CA ARG A 143 -14.75 -14.69 -6.81
C ARG A 143 -16.07 -14.43 -6.09
N ASN A 144 -17.21 -14.32 -6.78
CA ASN A 144 -18.45 -13.86 -6.14
C ASN A 144 -19.74 -14.45 -6.74
N LYS A 145 -19.68 -15.46 -7.59
CA LYS A 145 -20.88 -15.88 -8.39
C LYS A 145 -21.47 -14.69 -9.16
N ASP A 146 -20.62 -13.76 -9.62
CA ASP A 146 -21.04 -12.62 -10.40
C ASP A 146 -21.73 -13.09 -11.68
N ASP A 147 -22.71 -12.34 -12.14
CA ASP A 147 -23.33 -12.58 -13.43
C ASP A 147 -22.34 -12.27 -14.59
N ASP A 148 -22.58 -12.86 -15.75
CA ASP A 148 -21.73 -12.67 -16.95
C ASP A 148 -21.53 -11.20 -17.34
N LYS A 149 -22.51 -10.34 -17.06
CA LYS A 149 -22.47 -8.92 -17.37
C LYS A 149 -21.47 -8.19 -16.48
N THR A 150 -21.47 -8.52 -15.20
CA THR A 150 -20.52 -7.97 -14.22
C THR A 150 -19.10 -8.44 -14.52
N VAL A 151 -18.90 -9.72 -14.86
CA VAL A 151 -17.59 -10.25 -15.26
C VAL A 151 -17.05 -9.52 -16.49
N LYS A 152 -17.88 -9.32 -17.54
CA LYS A 152 -17.47 -8.57 -18.75
C LYS A 152 -17.07 -7.13 -18.44
N LEU A 153 -17.81 -6.45 -17.56
CA LEU A 153 -17.46 -5.09 -17.14
C LEU A 153 -16.11 -5.06 -16.44
N ARG A 154 -15.87 -5.94 -15.46
CA ARG A 154 -14.60 -6.05 -14.74
C ARG A 154 -13.43 -6.42 -15.65
N MET A 155 -13.64 -7.27 -16.64
CA MET A 155 -12.62 -7.58 -17.66
C MET A 155 -12.22 -6.34 -18.47
N LYS A 156 -13.22 -5.50 -18.86
CA LYS A 156 -12.96 -4.25 -19.57
C LYS A 156 -12.16 -3.28 -18.69
N GLU A 157 -12.53 -3.14 -17.42
CA GLU A 157 -11.81 -2.30 -16.46
C GLU A 157 -10.40 -2.80 -16.20
N SER A 158 -10.21 -4.12 -16.05
CA SER A 158 -8.89 -4.73 -15.87
C SER A 158 -7.92 -4.40 -17.00
N ARG A 159 -8.40 -4.24 -18.25
CA ARG A 159 -7.57 -3.78 -19.37
C ARG A 159 -7.05 -2.36 -19.14
N SER A 160 -7.91 -1.47 -18.67
CA SER A 160 -7.51 -0.09 -18.32
C SER A 160 -6.56 -0.07 -17.12
N GLU A 161 -6.86 -0.85 -16.08
CA GLU A 161 -6.00 -0.96 -14.89
C GLU A 161 -4.60 -1.46 -15.25
N ILE A 162 -4.48 -2.47 -16.12
CA ILE A 162 -3.20 -3.01 -16.60
C ILE A 162 -2.35 -1.92 -17.28
N SER A 163 -2.94 -0.97 -18.02
CA SER A 163 -2.17 0.07 -18.73
C SER A 163 -1.33 0.98 -17.82
N HIS A 164 -1.63 1.02 -16.52
CA HIS A 164 -0.91 1.80 -15.52
C HIS A 164 0.35 1.10 -14.94
N TRP A 165 0.69 -0.11 -15.40
CA TRP A 165 1.84 -0.87 -14.89
C TRP A 165 3.16 -0.09 -14.90
N SER A 166 3.40 0.73 -15.94
CA SER A 166 4.65 1.49 -16.12
C SER A 166 4.84 2.63 -15.12
N GLU A 167 3.81 2.95 -14.33
CA GLU A 167 3.88 3.96 -13.26
C GLU A 167 4.48 3.41 -11.96
N TYR A 168 4.76 2.10 -11.87
CA TYR A 168 5.20 1.41 -10.65
C TYR A 168 6.68 1.04 -10.73
N GLU A 169 7.35 1.02 -9.56
CA GLU A 169 8.79 0.70 -9.46
C GLU A 169 9.05 -0.79 -9.66
N TYR A 170 8.15 -1.64 -9.19
CA TYR A 170 8.27 -3.10 -9.27
C TYR A 170 7.05 -3.71 -9.93
N ILE A 171 7.30 -4.62 -10.88
CA ILE A 171 6.25 -5.36 -11.58
C ILE A 171 6.42 -6.84 -11.30
N MET A 172 5.32 -7.50 -10.90
CA MET A 172 5.33 -8.93 -10.61
C MET A 172 4.20 -9.65 -11.34
N ILE A 173 4.49 -10.85 -11.87
CA ILE A 173 3.49 -11.71 -12.49
C ILE A 173 3.06 -12.75 -11.46
N ASN A 174 1.78 -12.80 -11.10
CA ASN A 174 1.23 -13.71 -10.10
C ASN A 174 0.97 -15.12 -10.70
N ASP A 175 2.06 -15.77 -11.05
CA ASP A 175 2.14 -17.19 -11.48
C ASP A 175 2.32 -18.13 -10.28
N ASN A 176 3.01 -17.68 -9.24
CA ASN A 176 3.25 -18.42 -8.00
C ASN A 176 3.10 -17.51 -6.78
N PHE A 177 2.03 -17.73 -6.04
CA PHE A 177 1.64 -16.90 -4.88
C PHE A 177 2.74 -16.81 -3.82
N GLU A 178 3.31 -17.94 -3.41
CA GLU A 178 4.35 -17.99 -2.38
C GLU A 178 5.65 -17.30 -2.80
N LYS A 179 6.02 -17.44 -4.08
CA LYS A 179 7.20 -16.77 -4.65
C LYS A 179 7.04 -15.26 -4.63
N ILE A 180 5.86 -14.75 -5.03
CA ILE A 180 5.59 -13.31 -5.04
C ILE A 180 5.55 -12.75 -3.63
N LYS A 181 4.88 -13.43 -2.70
CA LYS A 181 4.86 -13.06 -1.29
C LYS A 181 6.28 -12.86 -0.74
N LYS A 182 7.15 -13.85 -0.91
CA LYS A 182 8.57 -13.77 -0.52
C LYS A 182 9.32 -12.63 -1.21
N ASN A 183 9.04 -12.37 -2.48
CA ASN A 183 9.71 -11.30 -3.22
C ASN A 183 9.28 -9.93 -2.73
N ILE A 184 8.00 -9.72 -2.37
CA ILE A 184 7.55 -8.45 -1.80
C ILE A 184 8.22 -8.19 -0.45
N VAL A 185 8.32 -9.19 0.42
CA VAL A 185 9.02 -9.06 1.71
C VAL A 185 10.49 -8.69 1.50
N LYS A 186 11.18 -9.34 0.55
CA LYS A 186 12.56 -8.98 0.19
C LYS A 186 12.68 -7.54 -0.33
N ILE A 187 11.73 -7.08 -1.14
CA ILE A 187 11.72 -5.68 -1.61
C ILE A 187 11.61 -4.74 -0.41
N ILE A 188 10.73 -5.02 0.55
CA ILE A 188 10.58 -4.21 1.76
C ILE A 188 11.93 -4.11 2.49
N GLU A 189 12.59 -5.24 2.72
CA GLU A 189 13.90 -5.30 3.38
C GLU A 189 14.96 -4.49 2.65
N ILE A 190 15.08 -4.66 1.32
CA ILE A 190 16.07 -3.97 0.48
C ILE A 190 15.79 -2.47 0.44
N GLU A 191 14.53 -2.08 0.26
CA GLU A 191 14.14 -0.68 0.18
C GLU A 191 14.41 0.09 1.50
N LYS A 192 14.30 -0.57 2.65
CA LYS A 192 14.68 0.02 3.94
C LYS A 192 16.18 0.29 4.06
N MET A 193 17.04 -0.40 3.29
CA MET A 193 18.49 -0.17 3.26
C MET A 193 18.87 1.06 2.44
N ARG A 194 17.98 1.62 1.64
CA ARG A 194 18.27 2.83 0.87
C ARG A 194 18.58 4.00 1.80
N ARG A 195 19.66 4.73 1.50
CA ARG A 195 20.14 5.87 2.31
C ARG A 195 19.04 6.88 2.68
N ASN A 196 18.16 7.19 1.74
CA ASN A 196 17.09 8.16 1.92
C ASN A 196 15.96 7.67 2.85
N LYS A 197 15.90 6.37 3.15
CA LYS A 197 14.92 5.73 4.06
C LYS A 197 15.53 5.42 5.44
N GLN A 198 16.84 5.56 5.61
CA GLN A 198 17.55 5.34 6.89
C GLN A 198 17.59 6.64 7.72
N ILE A 199 16.52 6.92 8.44
CA ILE A 199 16.33 8.17 9.17
C ILE A 199 17.31 8.38 10.33
N LEU A 200 17.85 7.30 10.90
CA LEU A 200 18.82 7.35 12.00
C LEU A 200 20.28 7.45 11.52
N LEU A 201 20.51 7.27 10.23
CA LEU A 201 21.88 7.30 9.68
C LEU A 201 22.60 8.63 9.88
N PRO A 202 21.98 9.81 9.74
CA PRO A 202 22.65 11.08 10.00
C PRO A 202 23.13 11.22 11.45
N ASP A 203 22.33 10.80 12.42
CA ASP A 203 22.69 10.85 13.84
C ASP A 203 23.83 9.89 14.16
N PHE A 204 23.80 8.68 13.58
CA PHE A 204 24.88 7.71 13.69
C PHE A 204 26.20 8.23 13.10
N ILE A 205 26.17 8.85 11.91
CA ILE A 205 27.35 9.45 11.30
C ILE A 205 27.90 10.61 12.14
N SER A 206 27.01 11.45 12.70
CA SER A 206 27.44 12.53 13.60
C SER A 206 28.16 11.99 14.84
N LYS A 207 27.65 10.88 15.42
CA LYS A 207 28.32 10.20 16.54
C LYS A 207 29.70 9.68 16.16
N LEU A 208 29.83 9.01 15.01
CA LEU A 208 31.14 8.53 14.52
C LEU A 208 32.12 9.67 14.33
N ASN A 209 31.70 10.81 13.78
CA ASN A 209 32.56 11.97 13.62
C ASN A 209 33.05 12.51 14.96
N ASN A 210 32.21 12.58 15.99
CA ASN A 210 32.64 12.99 17.32
C ASN A 210 33.67 12.02 17.93
N GLU A 211 33.44 10.72 17.80
CA GLU A 211 34.39 9.68 18.24
C GLU A 211 35.73 9.80 17.52
N PHE A 212 35.73 10.18 16.22
CA PHE A 212 36.95 10.45 15.45
C PHE A 212 37.74 11.63 16.02
N GLU A 213 37.07 12.76 16.30
CA GLU A 213 37.73 13.96 16.87
C GLU A 213 38.31 13.66 18.25
N GLU A 214 37.63 12.91 19.10
CA GLU A 214 38.14 12.48 20.39
C GLU A 214 39.37 11.58 20.25
N PHE A 215 39.36 10.63 19.31
CA PHE A 215 40.47 9.73 19.06
C PHE A 215 41.72 10.48 18.58
N ILE A 216 41.57 11.41 17.62
CA ILE A 216 42.67 12.21 17.09
C ILE A 216 43.25 13.15 18.17
N SER A 217 42.41 13.71 19.04
CA SER A 217 42.84 14.64 20.10
C SER A 217 43.62 13.94 21.22
N ASN A 218 43.44 12.62 21.39
CA ASN A 218 44.12 11.82 22.42
C ASN A 218 45.33 11.01 21.89
N SER A 219 45.62 11.11 20.59
CA SER A 219 46.75 10.47 19.91
C SER A 219 47.88 11.46 19.67
#